data_39f303bcb9107a6e9724cf32d1cf8e6f
#
_entry.id   39f303bcb9107a6e9724cf32d1cf8e6f
#
_cell.length_a   1.000
_cell.length_b   1.000
_cell.length_c   1.000
_cell.angle_alpha   90.00
_cell.angle_beta   90.00
_cell.angle_gamma   90.00
#
_symmetry.space_group_name_H-M   'P 1'
#
loop_
_entity.id
_entity.type
_entity.pdbx_description
1 polymer ?
#
loop_
_entity_poly.entity_id
_entity_poly.type
_entity_poly.pdbx_seq_one_letter_code
_entity_poly.pdbx_strand_id
1 'polypeptide(L)'
;MAKITKMLVGESLVGDGNEVAHIDLIIGPRGTPAETAFANALTNNKDGFTALLAVVAPNLMTKPATCMFNKVTIKGAKQAVQMFGPAQHGVAKAVMDCVAEGTIPADEAENLFISVGVFIHWLAEDDKKIQEYNYQA
;
A
#
# COMPACT_ATOMS: atom_id res chain seq x y z
N MET A 1 23.60 -6.47 2.33
CA MET A 1 22.27 -6.02 1.89
C MET A 1 22.39 -4.65 1.24
N ALA A 2 21.81 -4.50 0.06
CA ALA A 2 21.85 -3.23 -0.64
C ALA A 2 20.94 -2.21 0.05
N LYS A 3 21.44 -0.98 0.19
CA LYS A 3 20.64 0.12 0.73
C LYS A 3 19.74 0.71 -0.34
N ILE A 4 18.57 1.20 0.08
CA ILE A 4 17.68 1.96 -0.78
C ILE A 4 18.10 3.42 -0.68
N THR A 5 18.80 3.91 -1.70
CA THR A 5 19.40 5.24 -1.69
C THR A 5 18.69 6.23 -2.61
N LYS A 6 17.72 5.79 -3.39
CA LYS A 6 16.94 6.61 -4.32
C LYS A 6 15.52 6.13 -4.37
N MET A 7 14.64 6.93 -4.98
CA MET A 7 13.26 6.52 -5.22
C MET A 7 13.21 5.34 -6.20
N LEU A 8 12.49 4.31 -5.83
CA LEU A 8 12.21 3.14 -6.66
C LEU A 8 10.71 3.06 -6.93
N VAL A 9 10.36 2.60 -8.12
CA VAL A 9 8.96 2.46 -8.55
C VAL A 9 8.72 1.03 -8.95
N GLY A 10 7.59 0.47 -8.52
CA GLY A 10 7.19 -0.88 -8.89
C GLY A 10 5.71 -0.95 -9.24
N GLU A 11 5.37 -1.93 -10.05
CA GLU A 11 3.98 -2.22 -10.41
C GLU A 11 3.79 -3.72 -10.44
N SER A 12 2.67 -4.20 -9.90
CA SER A 12 2.37 -5.63 -9.87
C SER A 12 0.89 -5.88 -10.05
N LEU A 13 0.56 -6.91 -10.83
CA LEU A 13 -0.80 -7.39 -11.06
C LEU A 13 -0.84 -8.86 -10.64
N VAL A 14 -1.71 -9.19 -9.68
CA VAL A 14 -1.82 -10.54 -9.15
C VAL A 14 -3.29 -10.96 -9.09
N GLY A 15 -3.55 -12.20 -9.47
CA GLY A 15 -4.87 -12.80 -9.38
C GLY A 15 -5.68 -12.65 -10.64
N ASP A 16 -6.94 -13.04 -10.57
CA ASP A 16 -7.89 -12.97 -11.66
C ASP A 16 -9.28 -12.60 -11.14
N GLY A 17 -10.20 -12.38 -12.07
CA GLY A 17 -11.57 -12.04 -11.72
C GLY A 17 -11.68 -10.66 -11.09
N ASN A 18 -12.75 -10.47 -10.34
CA ASN A 18 -13.05 -9.17 -9.73
C ASN A 18 -12.17 -8.85 -8.51
N GLU A 19 -11.51 -9.84 -7.95
CA GLU A 19 -10.64 -9.67 -6.78
C GLU A 19 -9.18 -9.39 -7.16
N VAL A 20 -8.88 -9.24 -8.43
CA VAL A 20 -7.52 -8.97 -8.91
C VAL A 20 -6.90 -7.78 -8.16
N ALA A 21 -5.61 -7.92 -7.81
CA ALA A 21 -4.86 -6.85 -7.18
C ALA A 21 -3.95 -6.18 -8.22
N HIS A 22 -4.01 -4.88 -8.30
CA HIS A 22 -3.10 -4.08 -9.11
C HIS A 22 -2.50 -3.01 -8.19
N ILE A 23 -1.21 -3.17 -7.91
CA ILE A 23 -0.48 -2.31 -6.99
C ILE A 23 0.53 -1.49 -7.76
N ASP A 24 0.50 -0.17 -7.56
CA ASP A 24 1.59 0.72 -7.96
C ASP A 24 2.28 1.20 -6.69
N LEU A 25 3.61 1.12 -6.67
CA LEU A 25 4.37 1.38 -5.46
C LEU A 25 5.52 2.34 -5.74
N ILE A 26 5.70 3.29 -4.84
CA ILE A 26 6.87 4.17 -4.78
C ILE A 26 7.50 3.97 -3.41
N ILE A 27 8.81 3.70 -3.37
CA ILE A 27 9.56 3.61 -2.11
C ILE A 27 10.85 4.39 -2.24
N GLY A 28 11.23 5.10 -1.20
CA GLY A 28 12.48 5.83 -1.19
C GLY A 28 12.76 6.51 0.13
N PRO A 29 14.02 6.93 0.32
CA PRO A 29 14.43 7.56 1.58
C PRO A 29 14.00 9.03 1.67
N ARG A 30 14.19 9.55 2.88
CA ARG A 30 14.01 10.98 3.17
C ARG A 30 14.88 11.81 2.23
N GLY A 31 14.33 12.94 1.76
CA GLY A 31 15.04 13.84 0.84
C GLY A 31 14.92 13.46 -0.63
N THR A 32 14.22 12.38 -0.97
CA THR A 32 13.94 12.01 -2.37
C THR A 32 12.50 12.36 -2.73
N PRO A 33 12.12 12.29 -4.03
CA PRO A 33 10.74 12.51 -4.45
C PRO A 33 9.74 11.54 -3.79
N ALA A 34 10.18 10.41 -3.26
CA ALA A 34 9.31 9.47 -2.53
C ALA A 34 8.73 10.11 -1.27
N GLU A 35 9.48 10.92 -0.55
CA GLU A 35 8.99 11.65 0.61
C GLU A 35 7.91 12.67 0.21
N THR A 36 8.16 13.42 -0.85
CA THR A 36 7.18 14.39 -1.36
C THR A 36 5.91 13.71 -1.82
N ALA A 37 6.02 12.59 -2.54
CA ALA A 37 4.87 11.81 -2.99
C ALA A 37 4.06 11.28 -1.81
N PHE A 38 4.72 10.79 -0.78
CA PHE A 38 4.07 10.31 0.44
C PHE A 38 3.27 11.42 1.12
N ALA A 39 3.88 12.59 1.33
CA ALA A 39 3.22 13.72 1.97
C ALA A 39 2.01 14.19 1.16
N ASN A 40 2.16 14.29 -0.16
CA ASN A 40 1.07 14.71 -1.05
C ASN A 40 -0.06 13.70 -1.07
N ALA A 41 0.23 12.41 -1.11
CA ALA A 41 -0.80 11.37 -1.08
C ALA A 41 -1.60 11.41 0.23
N LEU A 42 -0.91 11.58 1.35
CA LEU A 42 -1.53 11.59 2.66
C LEU A 42 -2.48 12.79 2.86
N THR A 43 -2.15 13.94 2.28
CA THR A 43 -2.86 15.19 2.53
C THR A 43 -3.85 15.58 1.43
N ASN A 44 -3.92 14.84 0.34
CA ASN A 44 -4.63 15.23 -0.88
C ASN A 44 -5.88 14.38 -1.09
N ASN A 45 -6.86 14.53 -0.19
CA ASN A 45 -8.11 13.77 -0.26
C ASN A 45 -9.17 14.53 -1.03
N LYS A 46 -10.02 13.80 -1.76
CA LYS A 46 -11.17 14.34 -2.48
C LYS A 46 -12.25 13.27 -2.61
N ASP A 47 -13.42 13.65 -3.09
CA ASP A 47 -14.57 12.74 -3.26
C ASP A 47 -14.17 11.50 -4.07
N GLY A 48 -14.41 10.31 -3.51
CA GLY A 48 -14.08 9.04 -4.14
C GLY A 48 -12.61 8.65 -4.08
N PHE A 49 -11.74 9.52 -3.55
CA PHE A 49 -10.30 9.26 -3.42
C PHE A 49 -9.83 9.68 -2.03
N THR A 50 -9.35 8.72 -1.27
CA THR A 50 -8.84 8.97 0.07
C THR A 50 -7.59 8.16 0.35
N ALA A 51 -6.75 8.66 1.25
CA ALA A 51 -5.52 8.00 1.64
C ALA A 51 -5.56 7.63 3.12
N LEU A 52 -4.82 6.60 3.48
CA LEU A 52 -4.66 6.18 4.88
C LEU A 52 -3.26 5.63 5.09
N LEU A 53 -2.81 5.67 6.33
CA LEU A 53 -1.58 5.01 6.73
C LEU A 53 -1.87 3.54 7.02
N ALA A 54 -1.06 2.64 6.47
CA ALA A 54 -1.23 1.21 6.69
C ALA A 54 -0.85 0.83 8.12
N VAL A 55 -1.66 -0.04 8.71
CA VAL A 55 -1.45 -0.53 10.08
C VAL A 55 -1.50 -2.05 10.10
N VAL A 56 -0.68 -2.68 10.94
CA VAL A 56 -0.71 -4.13 11.14
C VAL A 56 -1.68 -4.52 12.25
N ALA A 57 -2.02 -3.58 13.11
CA ALA A 57 -3.00 -3.72 14.19
C ALA A 57 -3.52 -2.33 14.55
N PRO A 58 -4.64 -2.19 15.27
CA PRO A 58 -5.11 -0.88 15.70
C PRO A 58 -3.99 -0.10 16.41
N ASN A 59 -3.76 1.13 15.94
CA ASN A 59 -2.74 2.04 16.46
C ASN A 59 -1.29 1.57 16.28
N LEU A 60 -1.04 0.58 15.40
CA LEU A 60 0.30 0.07 15.13
C LEU A 60 0.59 0.18 13.63
N MET A 61 1.22 1.28 13.23
CA MET A 61 1.59 1.53 11.83
C MET A 61 2.77 0.67 11.40
N THR A 62 2.85 0.40 10.09
CA THR A 62 4.03 -0.27 9.52
C THR A 62 5.26 0.64 9.57
N LYS A 63 6.43 0.02 9.56
CA LYS A 63 7.71 0.68 9.30
C LYS A 63 8.43 -0.08 8.20
N PRO A 64 8.71 0.55 7.07
CA PRO A 64 8.54 1.98 6.72
C PRO A 64 7.09 2.45 6.76
N ALA A 65 6.90 3.75 7.01
CA ALA A 65 5.58 4.37 6.92
C ALA A 65 5.02 4.17 5.51
N THR A 66 3.80 3.69 5.42
CA THR A 66 3.16 3.34 4.16
C THR A 66 1.83 4.07 4.02
N CYS A 67 1.72 4.90 2.98
CA CYS A 67 0.47 5.59 2.65
C CYS A 67 -0.21 4.85 1.52
N MET A 68 -1.42 4.39 1.75
CA MET A 68 -2.26 3.75 0.73
C MET A 68 -3.27 4.75 0.18
N PHE A 69 -3.51 4.66 -1.12
CA PHE A 69 -4.57 5.42 -1.76
C PHE A 69 -5.22 4.57 -2.85
N ASN A 70 -6.47 4.87 -3.20
CA ASN A 70 -7.18 4.13 -4.24
C ASN A 70 -6.84 4.67 -5.62
N LYS A 71 -6.64 3.76 -6.56
CA LYS A 71 -6.32 4.10 -7.96
C LYS A 71 -7.57 4.41 -8.78
N VAL A 72 -8.73 3.93 -8.35
CA VAL A 72 -10.01 4.15 -9.03
C VAL A 72 -11.00 4.74 -8.04
N THR A 73 -12.01 5.44 -8.55
CA THR A 73 -13.03 6.06 -7.71
C THR A 73 -13.75 5.02 -6.85
N ILE A 74 -13.82 5.27 -5.55
CA ILE A 74 -14.62 4.46 -4.63
C ILE A 74 -16.07 4.96 -4.74
N LYS A 75 -16.96 4.06 -5.17
CA LYS A 75 -18.35 4.42 -5.47
C LYS A 75 -19.35 4.02 -4.40
N GLY A 76 -18.94 3.25 -3.40
CA GLY A 76 -19.85 2.78 -2.37
C GLY A 76 -19.14 2.27 -1.12
N ALA A 77 -19.92 2.07 -0.06
CA ALA A 77 -19.41 1.65 1.23
C ALA A 77 -18.69 0.30 1.16
N LYS A 78 -19.19 -0.64 0.35
CA LYS A 78 -18.56 -1.95 0.20
C LYS A 78 -17.12 -1.84 -0.30
N GLN A 79 -16.89 -1.04 -1.33
CA GLN A 79 -15.56 -0.82 -1.90
C GLN A 79 -14.62 -0.16 -0.88
N ALA A 80 -15.13 0.80 -0.11
CA ALA A 80 -14.36 1.45 0.94
C ALA A 80 -13.94 0.46 2.03
N VAL A 81 -14.86 -0.38 2.47
CA VAL A 81 -14.56 -1.42 3.47
C VAL A 81 -13.51 -2.39 2.96
N GLN A 82 -13.59 -2.80 1.69
CA GLN A 82 -12.62 -3.70 1.08
C GLN A 82 -11.22 -3.08 1.01
N MET A 83 -11.12 -1.80 0.71
CA MET A 83 -9.83 -1.10 0.68
C MET A 83 -9.24 -0.93 2.08
N PHE A 84 -10.03 -0.50 3.03
CA PHE A 84 -9.56 -0.20 4.39
C PHE A 84 -9.45 -1.44 5.27
N GLY A 85 -10.05 -2.54 4.88
CA GLY A 85 -9.97 -3.83 5.57
C GLY A 85 -9.02 -4.80 4.87
N PRO A 86 -9.53 -5.70 4.02
CA PRO A 86 -8.70 -6.78 3.46
C PRO A 86 -7.51 -6.31 2.63
N ALA A 87 -7.66 -5.29 1.77
CA ALA A 87 -6.55 -4.79 0.97
C ALA A 87 -5.49 -4.15 1.86
N GLN A 88 -5.90 -3.33 2.82
CA GLN A 88 -4.98 -2.68 3.77
C GLN A 88 -4.23 -3.72 4.59
N HIS A 89 -4.91 -4.74 5.08
CA HIS A 89 -4.27 -5.80 5.86
C HIS A 89 -3.22 -6.54 5.03
N GLY A 90 -3.55 -6.85 3.78
CA GLY A 90 -2.61 -7.51 2.86
C GLY A 90 -1.36 -6.67 2.61
N VAL A 91 -1.53 -5.39 2.33
CA VAL A 91 -0.41 -4.47 2.09
C VAL A 91 0.45 -4.32 3.34
N ALA A 92 -0.15 -4.10 4.51
CA ALA A 92 0.60 -3.93 5.75
C ALA A 92 1.43 -5.18 6.09
N LYS A 93 0.83 -6.35 5.94
CA LYS A 93 1.53 -7.61 6.17
C LYS A 93 2.69 -7.81 5.19
N ALA A 94 2.48 -7.46 3.92
CA ALA A 94 3.53 -7.57 2.90
C ALA A 94 4.72 -6.67 3.24
N VAL A 95 4.48 -5.44 3.67
CA VAL A 95 5.55 -4.52 4.07
C VAL A 95 6.35 -5.11 5.24
N MET A 96 5.67 -5.62 6.25
CA MET A 96 6.34 -6.20 7.42
C MET A 96 7.12 -7.46 7.06
N ASP A 97 6.58 -8.32 6.20
CA ASP A 97 7.28 -9.52 5.74
C ASP A 97 8.51 -9.17 4.90
N CYS A 98 8.44 -8.14 4.07
CA CYS A 98 9.60 -7.66 3.30
C CYS A 98 10.70 -7.15 4.21
N VAL A 99 10.36 -6.50 5.32
CA VAL A 99 11.35 -6.07 6.32
C VAL A 99 11.95 -7.30 7.01
N ALA A 100 11.13 -8.26 7.41
CA ALA A 100 11.59 -9.48 8.08
C ALA A 100 12.51 -10.31 7.19
N GLU A 101 12.23 -10.36 5.89
CA GLU A 101 13.05 -11.09 4.90
C GLU A 101 14.32 -10.35 4.48
N GLY A 102 14.43 -9.07 4.80
CA GLY A 102 15.56 -8.24 4.41
C GLY A 102 15.44 -7.58 3.04
N THR A 103 14.33 -7.77 2.33
CA THR A 103 14.07 -7.07 1.06
C THR A 103 14.04 -5.56 1.29
N ILE A 104 13.41 -5.13 2.38
CA ILE A 104 13.49 -3.76 2.87
C ILE A 104 14.46 -3.77 4.06
N PRO A 105 15.59 -3.01 3.98
CA PRO A 105 16.56 -3.01 5.09
C PRO A 105 15.94 -2.52 6.39
N ALA A 106 15.96 -3.35 7.43
CA ALA A 106 15.35 -3.04 8.72
C ALA A 106 15.96 -1.81 9.38
N ASP A 107 17.26 -1.61 9.22
CA ASP A 107 17.99 -0.48 9.79
C ASP A 107 17.67 0.84 9.09
N GLU A 108 17.03 0.79 7.92
CA GLU A 108 16.61 1.99 7.17
C GLU A 108 15.11 2.26 7.27
N ALA A 109 14.36 1.40 7.94
CA ALA A 109 12.87 1.46 7.94
C ALA A 109 12.33 2.81 8.42
N GLU A 110 13.00 3.46 9.38
CA GLU A 110 12.60 4.77 9.89
C GLU A 110 12.85 5.90 8.89
N ASN A 111 13.67 5.65 7.88
CA ASN A 111 14.12 6.68 6.94
C ASN A 111 13.52 6.50 5.54
N LEU A 112 12.64 5.52 5.38
CA LEU A 112 11.98 5.23 4.10
C LEU A 112 10.51 5.60 4.14
N PHE A 113 9.98 5.97 2.96
CA PHE A 113 8.57 6.26 2.76
C PHE A 113 8.04 5.39 1.63
N ILE A 114 6.86 4.81 1.82
CA ILE A 114 6.18 3.98 0.83
C ILE A 114 4.84 4.62 0.49
N SER A 115 4.56 4.77 -0.79
CA SER A 115 3.23 5.16 -1.29
C SER A 115 2.71 4.04 -2.17
N VAL A 116 1.51 3.54 -1.87
CA VAL A 116 0.92 2.38 -2.54
C VAL A 116 -0.43 2.77 -3.12
N GLY A 117 -0.56 2.70 -4.44
CA GLY A 117 -1.84 2.81 -5.12
C GLY A 117 -2.51 1.44 -5.21
N VAL A 118 -3.74 1.35 -4.72
CA VAL A 118 -4.49 0.09 -4.63
C VAL A 118 -5.72 0.17 -5.54
N PHE A 119 -5.93 -0.88 -6.32
CA PHE A 119 -7.12 -1.04 -7.15
C PHE A 119 -8.10 -1.99 -6.48
N ILE A 120 -9.37 -1.56 -6.36
CA ILE A 120 -10.47 -2.41 -5.91
C ILE A 120 -11.57 -2.35 -6.95
N HIS A 121 -11.90 -3.49 -7.55
CA HIS A 121 -12.99 -3.56 -8.51
C HIS A 121 -14.33 -3.42 -7.77
N TRP A 122 -15.24 -2.65 -8.32
CA TRP A 122 -16.52 -2.38 -7.66
C TRP A 122 -17.42 -3.61 -7.51
N LEU A 123 -17.16 -4.68 -8.27
CA LEU A 123 -17.88 -5.96 -8.16
C LEU A 123 -17.14 -7.01 -7.34
N ALA A 124 -15.99 -6.67 -6.74
CA ALA A 124 -15.25 -7.63 -5.91
C ALA A 124 -16.08 -8.04 -4.69
N GLU A 125 -16.04 -9.33 -4.35
CA GLU A 125 -16.86 -9.90 -3.27
C GLU A 125 -16.07 -10.72 -2.27
N ASP A 126 -15.01 -11.40 -2.69
CA ASP A 126 -14.25 -12.32 -1.84
C ASP A 126 -13.12 -11.58 -1.12
N ASP A 127 -13.38 -11.19 0.13
CA ASP A 127 -12.42 -10.45 0.96
C ASP A 127 -11.12 -11.22 1.16
N LYS A 128 -11.21 -12.55 1.26
CA LYS A 128 -10.03 -13.40 1.44
C LYS A 128 -9.09 -13.32 0.24
N LYS A 129 -9.65 -13.35 -0.97
CA LYS A 129 -8.88 -13.19 -2.21
C LYS A 129 -8.32 -11.79 -2.34
N ILE A 130 -9.10 -10.77 -1.97
CA ILE A 130 -8.62 -9.37 -1.98
C ILE A 130 -7.38 -9.24 -1.10
N GLN A 131 -7.45 -9.75 0.11
CA GLN A 131 -6.33 -9.70 1.05
C GLN A 131 -5.12 -10.47 0.50
N GLU A 132 -5.33 -11.69 0.03
CA GLU A 132 -4.25 -12.56 -0.45
C GLU A 132 -3.57 -11.98 -1.69
N TYR A 133 -4.35 -11.53 -2.67
CA TYR A 133 -3.80 -10.97 -3.91
C TYR A 133 -3.06 -9.66 -3.65
N ASN A 134 -3.59 -8.80 -2.80
CA ASN A 134 -2.90 -7.56 -2.46
C ASN A 134 -1.62 -7.80 -1.66
N TYR A 135 -1.59 -8.83 -0.84
CA TYR A 135 -0.37 -9.25 -0.16
C TYR A 135 0.68 -9.72 -1.17
N GLN A 136 0.28 -10.56 -2.13
CA GLN A 136 1.20 -11.12 -3.13
C GLN A 136 1.73 -10.04 -4.09
N ALA A 137 0.89 -9.10 -4.44
CA ALA A 137 1.28 -8.04 -5.37
C ALA A 137 2.30 -7.10 -4.74
#